data_484db83df0b5053531d3ca1e5e10b62d
#
_entry.id   484db83df0b5053531d3ca1e5e10b62d
#
_cell.length_a   1.000
_cell.length_b   1.000
_cell.length_c   1.000
_cell.angle_alpha   90.00
_cell.angle_beta   90.00
_cell.angle_gamma   90.00
#
_symmetry.space_group_name_H-M   'P 1'
#
loop_
_entity.id
_entity.type
_entity.pdbx_description
1 polymer ?
#
loop_
_entity_poly.entity_id
_entity_poly.type
_entity_poly.pdbx_seq_one_letter_code
_entity_poly.pdbx_strand_id
1 'polypeptide(L)'
;YAKITYVGEHNTATITTVGNSLVFEKPIHQEMKITKSGYYELEAWGAQGGYALNATYRGGYGSYSNGVVYLEEGMTLHIYVGGQGQNAHYNNQTTNGGYNGGGSGGGGADYIAGGGGGATHIAIREGTLSTMSTNPQDILIVAGGGGGAGYSTGSIYGYGGDAGGVQGNNGHRNSDSATTTVGTGGTQTTGAGFGQGANATGGPGGGGGLYGGTSSNKYRGAGGGSGYILNTISTSSVTKHMTCYSCQETQEEDTRTNKVTSASQTPEKNTPKEGNGYARITLLYETEPVVTLGTNESKEFDYTGTYKIVEIQTDGFYRLETWGAQGGYAANETYRGGYGGYATGLTYLTKGTKLYVYVGGQGTDGPVKATQYMGGYNGGGFGKGGTDYIAGGGGGATHIALKKGLLSSFAEDVNSVLISSGGGGGAGYYSVSVYGIGGEGGGILGGRGTVNSNANTNTTVGAGGTQTTGAGFGQGANATAGPGGGGGLYGGKSSNTYRGAGGGSGYVGKLLESETYAYSGSANDTAISYVSKKGNGYAKITYVGEHNTATITTVGNSLVFEKPTHYTVNITKTGNYKLEAWGAQGGYALNETYRGGYGSYSVGVANLTAGTILHIYVGGQGQNAHYNNQTSNGGYN
;
A
#
# COMPACT_ATOMS: atom_id res chain seq x y z
N TYR A 1 -13.01 24.15 42.10
CA TYR A 1 -12.40 25.30 41.43
C TYR A 1 -11.84 24.85 40.08
N ALA A 2 -12.27 25.47 38.99
CA ALA A 2 -11.74 25.23 37.65
C ALA A 2 -11.18 26.55 37.11
N LYS A 3 -10.01 26.50 36.49
CA LYS A 3 -9.35 27.63 35.85
C LYS A 3 -9.06 27.28 34.41
N ILE A 4 -9.54 28.08 33.46
CA ILE A 4 -9.19 27.98 32.05
C ILE A 4 -8.27 29.17 31.75
N THR A 5 -7.11 28.89 31.20
CA THR A 5 -6.14 29.90 30.77
C THR A 5 -5.88 29.71 29.28
N TYR A 6 -6.07 30.77 28.49
CA TYR A 6 -5.62 30.79 27.10
C TYR A 6 -4.09 30.86 27.07
N VAL A 7 -3.45 29.87 26.49
CA VAL A 7 -1.97 29.75 26.43
C VAL A 7 -1.38 30.14 25.08
N GLY A 8 -2.14 30.67 24.16
CA GLY A 8 -1.73 31.12 22.83
C GLY A 8 -2.29 30.23 21.69
N GLU A 9 -2.14 30.68 20.46
CA GLU A 9 -2.51 29.92 19.27
C GLU A 9 -1.58 28.72 19.14
N HIS A 10 -2.13 27.58 18.72
CA HIS A 10 -1.34 26.44 18.26
C HIS A 10 -0.52 26.90 17.04
N ASN A 11 0.77 27.17 17.22
CA ASN A 11 1.67 27.44 16.10
C ASN A 11 1.87 26.13 15.33
N THR A 12 1.05 25.92 14.31
CA THR A 12 1.25 24.83 13.36
C THR A 12 2.54 25.10 12.58
N ALA A 13 3.56 24.30 12.79
CA ALA A 13 4.84 24.45 12.10
C ALA A 13 4.66 24.16 10.60
N THR A 14 5.41 24.84 9.75
CA THR A 14 5.36 24.67 8.28
C THR A 14 6.75 24.68 7.68
N ILE A 15 6.96 23.95 6.59
CA ILE A 15 8.17 24.02 5.76
C ILE A 15 7.80 24.63 4.42
N THR A 16 8.43 25.75 4.06
CA THR A 16 8.15 26.49 2.83
C THR A 16 9.27 26.42 1.79
N THR A 17 10.42 25.87 2.15
CA THR A 17 11.62 25.85 1.28
C THR A 17 12.19 24.44 1.20
N VAL A 18 12.50 23.98 -0.01
CA VAL A 18 13.18 22.70 -0.28
C VAL A 18 14.54 22.67 0.44
N GLY A 19 14.87 21.54 1.03
CA GLY A 19 16.09 21.34 1.84
C GLY A 19 15.96 21.78 3.29
N ASN A 20 14.93 22.54 3.65
CA ASN A 20 14.68 22.92 5.04
C ASN A 20 14.03 21.79 5.83
N SER A 21 14.34 21.75 7.13
CA SER A 21 13.82 20.78 8.08
C SER A 21 13.12 21.47 9.24
N LEU A 22 12.08 20.82 9.75
CA LEU A 22 11.52 21.08 11.07
C LEU A 22 11.91 19.97 12.03
N VAL A 23 12.16 20.36 13.27
CA VAL A 23 12.58 19.47 14.34
C VAL A 23 11.60 19.52 15.51
N PHE A 24 11.38 18.37 16.14
CA PHE A 24 10.44 18.16 17.22
C PHE A 24 11.17 17.42 18.36
N GLU A 25 11.40 18.10 19.46
CA GLU A 25 12.27 17.64 20.56
C GLU A 25 11.50 17.37 21.87
N LYS A 26 10.34 18.02 22.03
CA LYS A 26 9.57 17.91 23.26
C LYS A 26 8.75 16.63 23.26
N PRO A 27 8.73 15.85 24.37
CA PRO A 27 7.95 14.61 24.46
C PRO A 27 6.44 14.92 24.66
N ILE A 28 5.83 15.49 23.64
CA ILE A 28 4.41 15.86 23.58
C ILE A 28 3.90 15.61 22.14
N HIS A 29 2.59 15.78 21.96
CA HIS A 29 1.98 15.91 20.62
C HIS A 29 2.28 17.28 20.01
N GLN A 30 2.65 17.30 18.75
CA GLN A 30 2.88 18.48 17.92
C GLN A 30 2.31 18.26 16.53
N GLU A 31 2.00 19.34 15.81
CA GLU A 31 1.41 19.29 14.48
C GLU A 31 2.29 20.03 13.46
N MET A 32 2.25 19.54 12.22
CA MET A 32 2.85 20.20 11.08
C MET A 32 1.85 20.24 9.93
N LYS A 33 1.57 21.42 9.39
CA LYS A 33 0.76 21.55 8.17
C LYS A 33 1.65 21.48 6.93
N ILE A 34 1.25 20.64 5.98
CA ILE A 34 1.89 20.55 4.67
C ILE A 34 1.40 21.70 3.79
N THR A 35 2.29 22.62 3.45
CA THR A 35 1.98 23.82 2.65
C THR A 35 2.40 23.69 1.19
N LYS A 36 3.10 22.63 0.84
CA LYS A 36 3.52 22.32 -0.53
C LYS A 36 3.48 20.82 -0.75
N SER A 37 2.84 20.39 -1.83
CA SER A 37 2.91 18.99 -2.26
C SER A 37 4.33 18.65 -2.65
N GLY A 38 4.85 17.51 -2.17
CA GLY A 38 6.22 17.10 -2.44
C GLY A 38 6.66 15.87 -1.67
N TYR A 39 7.91 15.53 -1.83
CA TYR A 39 8.54 14.45 -1.09
C TYR A 39 9.18 14.97 0.18
N TYR A 40 8.81 14.34 1.29
CA TYR A 40 9.29 14.65 2.63
C TYR A 40 10.05 13.45 3.19
N GLU A 41 11.27 13.69 3.66
CA GLU A 41 12.00 12.74 4.50
C GLU A 41 11.46 12.84 5.93
N LEU A 42 11.00 11.72 6.45
CA LEU A 42 10.56 11.56 7.82
C LEU A 42 11.62 10.79 8.60
N GLU A 43 12.07 11.35 9.70
CA GLU A 43 13.03 10.73 10.60
C GLU A 43 12.46 10.74 12.01
N ALA A 44 12.52 9.61 12.67
CA ALA A 44 12.07 9.45 14.05
C ALA A 44 13.13 8.73 14.88
N TRP A 45 13.32 9.18 16.11
CA TRP A 45 14.15 8.55 17.15
C TRP A 45 13.27 8.27 18.36
N GLY A 46 13.21 7.03 18.79
CA GLY A 46 12.53 6.64 20.02
C GLY A 46 13.28 7.11 21.27
N ALA A 47 12.63 7.04 22.40
CA ALA A 47 13.22 7.45 23.66
C ALA A 47 13.95 6.32 24.39
N GLN A 48 14.94 6.66 25.18
CA GLN A 48 15.65 5.73 26.06
C GLN A 48 14.78 5.32 27.25
N GLY A 49 14.92 4.08 27.72
CA GLY A 49 14.39 3.62 29.00
C GLY A 49 15.13 4.22 30.20
N GLY A 50 14.47 4.24 31.36
CA GLY A 50 15.05 4.72 32.62
C GLY A 50 16.15 3.80 33.13
N TYR A 51 17.21 4.37 33.66
CA TYR A 51 18.22 3.62 34.37
C TYR A 51 17.79 3.19 35.80
N ALA A 52 18.48 2.24 36.40
CA ALA A 52 18.31 1.86 37.80
C ALA A 52 19.58 2.20 38.59
N LEU A 53 19.44 2.89 39.71
CA LEU A 53 20.48 3.42 40.61
C LEU A 53 21.25 4.61 39.98
N ASN A 54 21.91 4.42 38.87
CA ASN A 54 22.67 5.45 38.12
C ASN A 54 22.85 5.02 36.64
N ALA A 55 23.46 5.89 35.84
CA ALA A 55 23.64 5.69 34.40
C ALA A 55 24.46 4.45 34.02
N THR A 56 25.25 3.88 34.92
CA THR A 56 25.99 2.62 34.66
C THR A 56 25.02 1.46 34.39
N TYR A 57 23.85 1.47 35.04
CA TYR A 57 22.80 0.45 34.86
C TYR A 57 21.71 1.01 33.95
N ARG A 58 22.05 1.23 32.71
CA ARG A 58 21.24 1.97 31.72
C ARG A 58 19.96 1.24 31.33
N GLY A 59 18.91 2.02 31.03
CA GLY A 59 17.81 1.56 30.19
C GLY A 59 18.24 1.37 28.73
N GLY A 60 17.43 0.67 27.96
CA GLY A 60 17.66 0.47 26.53
C GLY A 60 17.64 1.79 25.77
N TYR A 61 18.41 1.89 24.69
CA TYR A 61 18.38 3.05 23.78
C TYR A 61 17.14 3.02 22.90
N GLY A 62 16.67 4.19 22.46
CA GLY A 62 15.64 4.33 21.44
C GLY A 62 16.20 4.02 20.04
N SER A 63 15.39 3.41 19.16
CA SER A 63 15.77 3.15 17.77
C SER A 63 15.63 4.38 16.89
N TYR A 64 16.17 4.29 15.68
CA TYR A 64 16.00 5.26 14.60
C TYR A 64 15.20 4.63 13.46
N SER A 65 14.30 5.42 12.84
CA SER A 65 13.56 5.06 11.64
C SER A 65 13.58 6.21 10.63
N ASN A 66 13.77 5.89 9.35
CA ASN A 66 13.84 6.85 8.26
C ASN A 66 13.02 6.37 7.05
N GLY A 67 12.30 7.28 6.42
CA GLY A 67 11.57 7.01 5.18
C GLY A 67 11.22 8.29 4.44
N VAL A 68 11.00 8.18 3.13
CA VAL A 68 10.55 9.29 2.29
C VAL A 68 9.12 9.04 1.83
N VAL A 69 8.26 10.02 2.00
CA VAL A 69 6.84 9.97 1.65
C VAL A 69 6.44 11.17 0.81
N TYR A 70 5.55 10.95 -0.15
CA TYR A 70 4.87 12.05 -0.83
C TYR A 70 3.71 12.53 0.03
N LEU A 71 3.69 13.85 0.31
CA LEU A 71 2.63 14.50 1.09
C LEU A 71 1.99 15.60 0.25
N GLU A 72 0.68 15.75 0.38
CA GLU A 72 -0.10 16.75 -0.36
C GLU A 72 -0.28 18.02 0.45
N GLU A 73 -0.30 19.16 -0.23
CA GLU A 73 -0.69 20.43 0.35
C GLU A 73 -2.05 20.34 1.03
N GLY A 74 -2.16 20.90 2.21
CA GLY A 74 -3.37 20.86 3.03
C GLY A 74 -3.40 19.73 4.07
N MET A 75 -2.58 18.68 3.93
CA MET A 75 -2.46 17.61 4.93
C MET A 75 -1.88 18.15 6.24
N THR A 76 -2.29 17.55 7.36
CA THR A 76 -1.69 17.76 8.67
C THR A 76 -1.00 16.49 9.13
N LEU A 77 0.24 16.62 9.55
CA LEU A 77 0.97 15.56 10.24
C LEU A 77 0.87 15.76 11.74
N HIS A 78 0.67 14.66 12.45
CA HIS A 78 0.66 14.57 13.91
C HIS A 78 1.92 13.86 14.36
N ILE A 79 2.76 14.57 15.12
CA ILE A 79 4.07 14.12 15.60
C ILE A 79 4.00 13.92 17.11
N TYR A 80 4.23 12.69 17.55
CA TYR A 80 4.28 12.29 18.95
C TYR A 80 5.71 11.88 19.28
N VAL A 81 6.41 12.74 20.00
CA VAL A 81 7.79 12.49 20.40
C VAL A 81 7.82 11.70 21.71
N GLY A 82 8.48 10.55 21.72
CA GLY A 82 8.60 9.69 22.88
C GLY A 82 9.31 10.36 24.05
N GLY A 83 8.79 10.16 25.26
CA GLY A 83 9.46 10.58 26.49
C GLY A 83 10.44 9.52 26.99
N GLN A 84 11.57 9.92 27.59
CA GLN A 84 12.43 9.01 28.31
C GLN A 84 11.69 8.36 29.48
N GLY A 85 11.93 7.07 29.73
CA GLY A 85 11.47 6.40 30.93
C GLY A 85 12.07 7.01 32.17
N GLN A 86 11.28 7.13 33.24
CA GLN A 86 11.76 7.70 34.50
C GLN A 86 12.89 6.84 35.09
N ASN A 87 13.98 7.49 35.49
CA ASN A 87 15.09 6.88 36.21
C ASN A 87 14.71 6.53 37.64
N ALA A 88 15.21 5.42 38.13
CA ALA A 88 15.02 5.00 39.52
C ALA A 88 16.32 5.10 40.31
N HIS A 89 16.25 5.62 41.53
CA HIS A 89 17.40 5.94 42.36
C HIS A 89 17.45 5.15 43.70
N TYR A 90 16.30 4.62 44.14
CA TYR A 90 16.20 3.93 45.42
C TYR A 90 15.15 2.81 45.38
N ASN A 91 15.24 1.91 46.33
CA ASN A 91 14.32 0.77 46.50
C ASN A 91 12.88 1.27 46.75
N ASN A 92 11.88 0.45 46.36
CA ASN A 92 10.46 0.75 46.44
C ASN A 92 10.01 1.97 45.64
N GLN A 93 10.85 2.54 44.76
CA GLN A 93 10.45 3.63 43.87
C GLN A 93 9.57 3.09 42.73
N THR A 94 8.38 3.67 42.57
CA THR A 94 7.60 3.52 41.35
C THR A 94 8.10 4.53 40.30
N THR A 95 8.31 4.09 39.08
CA THR A 95 8.78 4.93 37.98
C THR A 95 7.74 4.99 36.87
N ASN A 96 7.54 6.16 36.30
CA ASN A 96 6.64 6.34 35.17
C ASN A 96 7.32 5.88 33.86
N GLY A 97 6.53 5.30 32.99
CA GLY A 97 6.94 5.12 31.59
C GLY A 97 7.00 6.45 30.86
N GLY A 98 7.82 6.51 29.82
CA GLY A 98 7.93 7.68 28.95
C GLY A 98 6.66 7.93 28.15
N TYR A 99 6.40 9.20 27.82
CA TYR A 99 5.28 9.61 26.99
C TYR A 99 5.23 8.83 25.67
N ASN A 100 4.03 8.53 25.19
CA ASN A 100 3.72 7.76 23.99
C ASN A 100 4.19 6.29 24.09
N GLY A 101 3.73 5.62 25.14
CA GLY A 101 3.72 4.16 25.23
C GLY A 101 4.82 3.50 26.04
N GLY A 102 5.63 4.23 26.78
CA GLY A 102 6.55 3.60 27.75
C GLY A 102 5.79 2.96 28.91
N GLY A 103 6.18 1.75 29.34
CA GLY A 103 5.61 1.07 30.51
C GLY A 103 6.19 1.57 31.82
N SER A 104 5.37 1.63 32.89
CA SER A 104 5.83 1.98 34.25
C SER A 104 6.66 0.86 34.88
N GLY A 105 7.65 1.23 35.70
CA GLY A 105 8.44 0.30 36.53
C GLY A 105 8.02 0.35 37.98
N GLY A 106 8.19 -0.76 38.70
CA GLY A 106 7.94 -0.88 40.14
C GLY A 106 9.15 -1.47 40.87
N GLY A 107 9.82 -0.66 41.69
CA GLY A 107 10.88 -1.13 42.59
C GLY A 107 10.31 -1.92 43.75
N GLY A 108 11.16 -2.73 44.42
CA GLY A 108 10.82 -3.51 45.59
C GLY A 108 11.77 -3.23 46.74
N ALA A 109 11.59 -3.93 47.86
CA ALA A 109 12.41 -3.73 49.08
C ALA A 109 13.91 -3.97 48.83
N ASP A 110 14.27 -4.83 47.89
CA ASP A 110 15.64 -5.27 47.59
C ASP A 110 16.09 -4.95 46.14
N TYR A 111 15.31 -4.15 45.37
CA TYR A 111 15.67 -3.80 43.99
C TYR A 111 15.07 -2.46 43.53
N ILE A 112 15.74 -1.92 42.54
CA ILE A 112 15.43 -0.65 41.88
C ILE A 112 15.03 -0.96 40.43
N ALA A 113 14.02 -0.25 39.89
CA ALA A 113 13.48 -0.52 38.57
C ALA A 113 13.11 0.76 37.80
N GLY A 114 13.71 0.97 36.64
CA GLY A 114 13.43 2.10 35.75
C GLY A 114 12.18 1.90 34.89
N GLY A 115 11.57 2.98 34.43
CA GLY A 115 10.45 2.97 33.48
C GLY A 115 10.92 2.72 32.04
N GLY A 116 10.07 2.19 31.16
CA GLY A 116 10.35 2.06 29.72
C GLY A 116 10.27 3.40 28.99
N GLY A 117 11.06 3.61 27.94
CA GLY A 117 11.01 4.76 27.05
C GLY A 117 9.80 4.71 26.09
N GLY A 118 9.27 5.85 25.72
CA GLY A 118 8.17 5.96 24.75
C GLY A 118 8.64 5.86 23.29
N ALA A 119 7.73 5.48 22.40
CA ALA A 119 7.96 5.52 20.96
C ALA A 119 7.81 6.95 20.40
N THR A 120 8.57 7.28 19.37
CA THR A 120 8.30 8.46 18.54
C THR A 120 7.60 8.01 17.27
N HIS A 121 6.47 8.65 16.90
CA HIS A 121 5.80 8.35 15.65
C HIS A 121 5.28 9.60 14.94
N ILE A 122 5.12 9.50 13.63
CA ILE A 122 4.50 10.49 12.75
C ILE A 122 3.34 9.82 12.04
N ALA A 123 2.17 10.47 12.05
CA ALA A 123 0.94 9.95 11.47
C ALA A 123 0.14 11.06 10.77
N ILE A 124 -0.79 10.65 9.91
CA ILE A 124 -1.76 11.56 9.26
C ILE A 124 -3.05 11.72 10.07
N ARG A 125 -3.13 11.04 11.21
CA ARG A 125 -4.26 11.07 12.14
C ARG A 125 -3.78 11.39 13.55
N GLU A 126 -4.57 12.17 14.28
CA GLU A 126 -4.34 12.45 15.70
C GLU A 126 -4.59 11.21 16.57
N GLY A 127 -3.68 10.94 17.51
CA GLY A 127 -3.78 9.87 18.50
C GLY A 127 -2.43 9.38 18.99
N THR A 128 -2.31 9.05 20.28
CA THR A 128 -1.14 8.30 20.76
C THR A 128 -1.07 6.96 20.05
N LEU A 129 0.12 6.40 19.90
CA LEU A 129 0.33 5.18 19.13
C LEU A 129 -0.61 4.03 19.56
N SER A 130 -0.87 3.87 20.85
CA SER A 130 -1.76 2.85 21.40
C SER A 130 -3.23 2.99 20.98
N THR A 131 -3.68 4.18 20.61
CA THR A 131 -5.07 4.43 20.14
C THR A 131 -5.24 4.18 18.65
N MET A 132 -4.17 3.93 17.91
CA MET A 132 -4.17 3.77 16.45
C MET A 132 -4.25 2.30 15.98
N SER A 133 -4.46 1.36 16.87
CA SER A 133 -4.53 -0.08 16.55
C SER A 133 -5.61 -0.46 15.54
N THR A 134 -6.68 0.33 15.43
CA THR A 134 -7.76 0.13 14.44
C THR A 134 -7.50 0.82 13.11
N ASN A 135 -6.52 1.73 13.04
CA ASN A 135 -6.18 2.51 11.84
C ASN A 135 -4.64 2.58 11.67
N PRO A 136 -3.92 1.45 11.64
CA PRO A 136 -2.47 1.45 11.54
C PRO A 136 -1.95 2.00 10.19
N GLN A 137 -2.81 2.06 9.16
CA GLN A 137 -2.51 2.67 7.86
C GLN A 137 -2.31 4.20 7.93
N ASP A 138 -2.76 4.84 9.00
CA ASP A 138 -2.59 6.29 9.21
C ASP A 138 -1.22 6.61 9.85
N ILE A 139 -0.49 5.58 10.32
CA ILE A 139 0.86 5.71 10.88
C ILE A 139 1.87 5.66 9.74
N LEU A 140 2.65 6.72 9.58
CA LEU A 140 3.68 6.77 8.54
C LEU A 140 5.00 6.11 9.01
N ILE A 141 5.44 6.43 10.24
CA ILE A 141 6.71 5.95 10.76
C ILE A 141 6.69 5.86 12.29
N VAL A 142 7.36 4.84 12.83
CA VAL A 142 7.56 4.64 14.28
C VAL A 142 9.02 4.31 14.56
N ALA A 143 9.61 4.97 15.55
CA ALA A 143 10.86 4.54 16.19
C ALA A 143 10.55 4.07 17.61
N GLY A 144 10.94 2.85 17.95
CA GLY A 144 10.65 2.23 19.23
C GLY A 144 11.45 2.84 20.38
N GLY A 145 10.90 2.80 21.59
CA GLY A 145 11.56 3.18 22.84
C GLY A 145 12.22 1.99 23.52
N GLY A 146 13.29 2.24 24.27
CA GLY A 146 14.04 1.23 25.02
C GLY A 146 13.33 0.78 26.30
N GLY A 147 13.58 -0.45 26.75
CA GLY A 147 13.09 -0.99 28.03
C GLY A 147 13.80 -0.37 29.22
N GLY A 148 13.17 -0.37 30.40
CA GLY A 148 13.77 0.06 31.67
C GLY A 148 14.81 -0.91 32.20
N ALA A 149 15.75 -0.41 32.99
CA ALA A 149 16.77 -1.20 33.68
C ALA A 149 16.35 -1.64 35.08
N GLY A 150 16.94 -2.72 35.58
CA GLY A 150 16.79 -3.21 36.95
C GLY A 150 18.12 -3.36 37.70
N TYR A 151 18.12 -3.14 38.97
CA TYR A 151 19.32 -3.25 39.83
C TYR A 151 18.93 -3.74 41.21
N SER A 152 19.76 -4.65 41.80
CA SER A 152 19.70 -5.04 43.20
C SER A 152 21.06 -4.81 43.87
N THR A 153 22.17 -5.33 43.29
CA THR A 153 23.54 -5.12 43.76
C THR A 153 24.48 -4.92 42.59
N GLY A 154 25.74 -4.54 42.83
CA GLY A 154 26.74 -4.38 41.76
C GLY A 154 27.00 -5.62 40.90
N SER A 155 26.64 -6.81 41.41
CA SER A 155 26.72 -8.09 40.69
C SER A 155 25.36 -8.64 40.24
N ILE A 156 24.23 -7.97 40.57
CA ILE A 156 22.87 -8.42 40.27
C ILE A 156 22.09 -7.24 39.65
N TYR A 157 22.09 -7.18 38.34
CA TYR A 157 21.42 -6.11 37.59
C TYR A 157 20.99 -6.59 36.19
N GLY A 158 20.21 -5.77 35.49
CA GLY A 158 19.84 -5.99 34.12
C GLY A 158 19.71 -4.67 33.37
N TYR A 159 20.39 -4.55 32.23
CA TYR A 159 20.16 -3.44 31.30
C TYR A 159 18.81 -3.59 30.58
N GLY A 160 18.15 -2.48 30.32
CA GLY A 160 16.98 -2.48 29.46
C GLY A 160 17.33 -2.95 28.05
N GLY A 161 16.43 -3.69 27.41
CA GLY A 161 16.52 -4.05 26.00
C GLY A 161 16.43 -2.81 25.12
N ASP A 162 17.35 -2.67 24.17
CA ASP A 162 17.34 -1.56 23.23
C ASP A 162 16.16 -1.71 22.27
N ALA A 163 15.58 -0.59 21.85
CA ALA A 163 14.53 -0.59 20.83
C ALA A 163 15.07 -1.11 19.49
N GLY A 164 14.23 -1.81 18.76
CA GLY A 164 14.61 -2.43 17.50
C GLY A 164 14.06 -1.74 16.26
N GLY A 165 14.46 -2.27 15.11
CA GLY A 165 13.75 -2.09 13.85
C GLY A 165 12.52 -2.99 13.82
N VAL A 166 12.61 -4.12 13.12
CA VAL A 166 11.51 -5.11 13.08
C VAL A 166 11.25 -5.77 14.43
N GLN A 167 12.28 -5.84 15.29
CA GLN A 167 12.17 -6.45 16.61
C GLN A 167 13.04 -5.71 17.63
N GLY A 168 12.46 -5.34 18.77
CA GLY A 168 13.17 -4.84 19.93
C GLY A 168 14.00 -5.94 20.60
N ASN A 169 15.08 -5.55 21.26
CA ASN A 169 15.91 -6.47 22.02
C ASN A 169 15.22 -6.90 23.31
N ASN A 170 15.52 -8.13 23.73
CA ASN A 170 15.20 -8.58 25.08
C ASN A 170 16.02 -7.80 26.09
N GLY A 171 15.49 -7.65 27.30
CA GLY A 171 16.25 -7.13 28.42
C GLY A 171 17.44 -8.01 28.76
N HIS A 172 18.47 -7.44 29.36
CA HIS A 172 19.68 -8.13 29.78
C HIS A 172 19.59 -8.58 31.25
N ARG A 173 20.35 -9.61 31.59
CA ARG A 173 20.63 -10.06 32.98
C ARG A 173 22.11 -10.33 33.18
N ASN A 174 22.62 -9.98 34.32
CA ASN A 174 24.01 -10.19 34.70
C ASN A 174 24.15 -11.31 35.76
N SER A 175 23.20 -12.20 35.98
CA SER A 175 23.33 -13.31 36.90
C SER A 175 22.53 -14.51 36.43
N ASP A 176 23.05 -15.74 36.68
CA ASP A 176 22.48 -17.01 36.19
C ASP A 176 21.32 -17.57 37.04
N SER A 177 20.70 -16.77 37.91
CA SER A 177 19.54 -17.25 38.68
C SER A 177 18.38 -17.64 37.73
N ALA A 178 18.09 -18.92 37.68
CA ALA A 178 17.13 -19.55 36.76
C ALA A 178 15.65 -19.17 37.01
N THR A 179 15.34 -18.42 38.06
CA THR A 179 13.96 -18.18 38.53
C THR A 179 13.36 -16.84 38.07
N THR A 180 14.11 -16.01 37.33
CA THR A 180 13.62 -14.67 36.91
C THR A 180 13.73 -14.48 35.40
N THR A 181 12.67 -14.02 34.78
CA THR A 181 12.59 -13.77 33.34
C THR A 181 12.98 -12.34 33.00
N VAL A 182 13.77 -12.16 31.94
CA VAL A 182 13.98 -10.86 31.30
C VAL A 182 12.73 -10.48 30.47
N GLY A 183 12.54 -9.19 30.25
CA GLY A 183 11.50 -8.74 29.33
C GLY A 183 11.86 -9.06 27.87
N THR A 184 10.89 -9.45 27.08
CA THR A 184 11.05 -9.72 25.64
C THR A 184 10.78 -8.47 24.81
N GLY A 185 11.54 -8.28 23.73
CA GLY A 185 11.30 -7.19 22.79
C GLY A 185 9.99 -7.35 22.03
N GLY A 186 9.35 -6.23 21.66
CA GLY A 186 8.20 -6.20 20.75
C GLY A 186 8.63 -6.48 19.31
N THR A 187 7.73 -7.05 18.50
CA THR A 187 7.95 -7.33 17.07
C THR A 187 7.03 -6.46 16.21
N GLN A 188 6.94 -6.72 14.90
CA GLN A 188 5.99 -6.05 14.01
C GLN A 188 4.52 -6.49 14.23
N THR A 189 4.31 -7.61 14.93
CA THR A 189 2.98 -8.24 15.06
C THR A 189 2.60 -8.61 16.48
N THR A 190 3.58 -8.70 17.40
CA THR A 190 3.37 -9.14 18.78
C THR A 190 4.25 -8.38 19.76
N GLY A 191 3.78 -8.29 21.01
CA GLY A 191 4.50 -7.64 22.10
C GLY A 191 3.59 -7.48 23.32
N ALA A 192 3.92 -6.53 24.20
CA ALA A 192 3.09 -6.18 25.36
C ALA A 192 1.73 -5.60 24.95
N GLY A 193 1.74 -4.77 23.91
CA GLY A 193 0.54 -4.18 23.32
C GLY A 193 0.91 -3.33 22.10
N PHE A 194 -0.09 -3.05 21.24
CA PHE A 194 0.09 -2.11 20.14
C PHE A 194 0.32 -0.70 20.72
N GLY A 195 1.41 -0.08 20.33
CA GLY A 195 1.78 1.26 20.81
C GLY A 195 2.22 1.34 22.27
N GLN A 196 2.25 0.22 23.03
CA GLN A 196 2.35 0.25 24.48
C GLN A 196 3.30 -0.83 25.02
N GLY A 197 4.33 -0.42 25.75
CA GLY A 197 5.17 -1.29 26.59
C GLY A 197 4.45 -1.72 27.85
N ALA A 198 4.79 -2.90 28.34
CA ALA A 198 4.18 -3.46 29.55
C ALA A 198 4.49 -2.65 30.82
N ASN A 199 3.48 -2.36 31.60
CA ASN A 199 3.63 -1.88 32.97
C ASN A 199 4.12 -3.04 33.88
N ALA A 200 5.01 -2.76 34.81
CA ALA A 200 5.49 -3.72 35.80
C ALA A 200 4.99 -3.38 37.18
N THR A 201 4.46 -4.35 37.91
CA THR A 201 4.15 -4.25 39.33
C THR A 201 5.35 -4.51 40.22
N GLY A 202 6.39 -5.21 39.69
CA GLY A 202 7.61 -5.56 40.39
C GLY A 202 8.74 -5.84 39.42
N GLY A 203 9.40 -4.78 38.91
CA GLY A 203 10.47 -4.82 37.93
C GLY A 203 10.41 -3.62 36.97
N PRO A 204 11.33 -3.53 36.00
CA PRO A 204 11.35 -2.47 34.99
C PRO A 204 10.21 -2.56 33.97
N GLY A 205 9.77 -1.40 33.49
CA GLY A 205 8.74 -1.26 32.46
C GLY A 205 9.27 -1.47 31.06
N GLY A 206 8.43 -2.02 30.16
CA GLY A 206 8.75 -2.26 28.75
C GLY A 206 8.78 -0.98 27.91
N GLY A 207 9.60 -0.96 26.85
CA GLY A 207 9.66 0.16 25.89
C GLY A 207 8.44 0.20 24.96
N GLY A 208 7.99 1.40 24.58
CA GLY A 208 6.94 1.61 23.58
C GLY A 208 7.42 1.32 22.15
N GLY A 209 6.52 1.02 21.23
CA GLY A 209 6.86 0.72 19.83
C GLY A 209 5.62 0.41 19.02
N LEU A 210 5.74 0.01 17.74
CA LEU A 210 4.54 -0.50 17.03
C LEU A 210 3.89 -1.60 17.88
N TYR A 211 4.71 -2.50 18.38
CA TYR A 211 4.39 -3.33 19.54
C TYR A 211 5.46 -3.10 20.62
N GLY A 212 5.00 -2.86 21.83
CA GLY A 212 5.90 -2.58 22.94
C GLY A 212 6.57 -3.83 23.50
N GLY A 213 7.72 -3.63 24.17
CA GLY A 213 8.42 -4.68 24.92
C GLY A 213 7.68 -5.10 26.18
N THR A 214 7.89 -6.32 26.63
CA THR A 214 7.33 -6.80 27.90
C THR A 214 8.14 -6.30 29.10
N SER A 215 7.48 -6.15 30.24
CA SER A 215 8.15 -5.92 31.52
C SER A 215 8.97 -7.14 31.96
N SER A 216 9.85 -6.94 32.89
CA SER A 216 10.61 -8.03 33.52
C SER A 216 10.32 -8.12 35.01
N ASN A 217 10.87 -9.16 35.65
CA ASN A 217 10.75 -9.36 37.08
C ASN A 217 11.95 -8.77 37.83
N LYS A 218 11.67 -8.06 38.92
CA LYS A 218 12.65 -7.56 39.89
C LYS A 218 13.75 -6.69 39.23
N TYR A 219 15.01 -7.16 39.32
CA TYR A 219 16.20 -6.45 38.88
C TYR A 219 16.65 -6.78 37.44
N ARG A 220 15.82 -7.44 36.66
CA ARG A 220 16.13 -7.81 35.26
C ARG A 220 15.74 -6.67 34.32
N GLY A 221 16.39 -6.56 33.15
CA GLY A 221 16.02 -5.59 32.14
C GLY A 221 14.69 -5.92 31.47
N ALA A 222 13.87 -4.93 31.20
CA ALA A 222 12.67 -5.04 30.40
C ALA A 222 12.98 -5.00 28.89
N GLY A 223 12.10 -5.49 28.02
CA GLY A 223 12.27 -5.50 26.57
C GLY A 223 12.07 -4.13 25.92
N GLY A 224 12.75 -3.87 24.79
CA GLY A 224 12.56 -2.70 23.94
C GLY A 224 11.39 -2.87 23.00
N GLY A 225 10.84 -1.78 22.47
CA GLY A 225 9.76 -1.78 21.46
C GLY A 225 10.28 -1.90 20.03
N SER A 226 9.42 -2.26 19.10
CA SER A 226 9.71 -2.31 17.65
C SER A 226 9.47 -0.97 16.95
N GLY A 227 10.22 -0.72 15.88
CA GLY A 227 9.96 0.35 14.94
C GLY A 227 8.96 -0.06 13.85
N TYR A 228 8.61 0.86 12.97
CA TYR A 228 7.73 0.62 11.81
C TYR A 228 7.91 1.70 10.75
N ILE A 229 7.82 1.32 9.49
CA ILE A 229 7.75 2.24 8.35
C ILE A 229 6.65 1.71 7.44
N LEU A 230 5.68 2.57 7.12
CA LEU A 230 4.55 2.19 6.26
C LEU A 230 5.04 1.71 4.88
N ASN A 231 4.51 0.60 4.38
CA ASN A 231 4.91 0.03 3.08
C ASN A 231 4.66 0.96 1.89
N THR A 232 3.77 1.95 2.03
CA THR A 232 3.52 2.98 1.02
C THR A 232 4.59 4.09 1.01
N ILE A 233 5.48 4.15 2.00
CA ILE A 233 6.62 5.07 2.03
C ILE A 233 7.72 4.47 1.18
N SER A 234 7.77 4.84 -0.10
CA SER A 234 8.83 4.44 -1.01
C SER A 234 9.07 5.48 -2.08
N THR A 235 10.32 5.76 -2.35
CA THR A 235 10.78 6.37 -3.59
C THR A 235 11.92 5.55 -4.16
N SER A 236 12.05 5.56 -5.48
CA SER A 236 13.08 4.84 -6.22
C SER A 236 14.53 5.24 -5.88
N SER A 237 14.74 6.23 -5.01
CA SER A 237 16.08 6.79 -4.71
C SER A 237 16.44 6.88 -3.23
N VAL A 238 15.52 6.61 -2.30
CA VAL A 238 15.80 6.69 -0.86
C VAL A 238 15.29 5.42 -0.18
N THR A 239 16.21 4.63 0.33
CA THR A 239 15.90 3.38 1.02
C THR A 239 15.24 3.66 2.36
N LYS A 240 14.06 3.08 2.60
CA LYS A 240 13.53 2.90 3.95
C LYS A 240 14.55 2.16 4.78
N HIS A 241 14.83 2.61 5.98
CA HIS A 241 15.64 1.84 6.90
C HIS A 241 15.41 2.23 8.35
N MET A 242 15.66 1.27 9.20
CA MET A 242 15.69 1.43 10.64
C MET A 242 17.10 1.15 11.14
N THR A 243 17.47 1.73 12.28
CA THR A 243 18.76 1.49 12.90
C THR A 243 18.58 1.30 14.40
N CYS A 244 19.24 0.34 14.97
CA CYS A 244 19.14 0.01 16.37
C CYS A 244 20.51 -0.41 16.98
N TYR A 245 20.63 -0.23 18.30
CA TYR A 245 21.81 -0.63 19.03
C TYR A 245 21.80 -2.16 19.26
N SER A 246 22.85 -2.83 18.81
CA SER A 246 23.08 -4.27 19.04
C SER A 246 21.90 -5.20 18.73
N CYS A 247 21.00 -4.82 17.84
CA CYS A 247 19.79 -5.57 17.48
C CYS A 247 20.02 -6.61 16.37
N GLN A 248 18.95 -7.28 15.97
CA GLN A 248 18.95 -8.17 14.82
C GLN A 248 18.85 -7.35 13.51
N GLU A 249 19.79 -7.59 12.59
CA GLU A 249 19.77 -7.00 11.27
C GLU A 249 18.81 -7.72 10.33
N THR A 250 18.19 -6.96 9.41
CA THR A 250 17.42 -7.50 8.28
C THR A 250 17.86 -6.81 7.00
N GLN A 251 17.87 -7.54 5.88
CA GLN A 251 18.25 -7.03 4.56
C GLN A 251 17.04 -6.86 3.63
N GLU A 252 15.85 -7.22 4.07
CA GLU A 252 14.61 -7.08 3.31
C GLU A 252 14.32 -5.59 3.05
N GLU A 253 13.90 -5.25 1.85
CA GLU A 253 13.71 -3.86 1.41
C GLU A 253 12.72 -3.09 2.29
N ASP A 254 11.60 -3.72 2.64
CA ASP A 254 10.52 -3.08 3.40
C ASP A 254 10.79 -2.97 4.91
N THR A 255 11.71 -3.75 5.43
CA THR A 255 11.98 -3.85 6.86
C THR A 255 13.46 -3.70 7.21
N ARG A 256 14.26 -3.19 6.28
CA ARG A 256 15.72 -3.08 6.44
C ARG A 256 16.09 -2.47 7.78
N THR A 257 16.84 -3.23 8.56
CA THR A 257 17.33 -2.83 9.87
C THR A 257 18.84 -2.97 9.92
N ASN A 258 19.53 -1.87 10.21
CA ASN A 258 20.97 -1.84 10.39
C ASN A 258 21.31 -1.90 11.89
N LYS A 259 22.31 -2.69 12.23
CA LYS A 259 22.85 -2.77 13.60
C LYS A 259 24.03 -1.83 13.75
N VAL A 260 24.04 -1.09 14.86
CA VAL A 260 25.18 -0.27 15.28
C VAL A 260 25.56 -0.58 16.71
N THR A 261 26.76 -0.13 17.13
CA THR A 261 27.31 -0.36 18.48
C THR A 261 27.52 0.97 19.24
N SER A 262 26.98 2.07 18.71
CA SER A 262 26.97 3.40 19.35
C SER A 262 25.55 3.96 19.41
N ALA A 263 25.31 4.80 20.39
CA ALA A 263 24.12 5.63 20.54
C ALA A 263 24.57 7.07 20.84
N SER A 264 23.71 8.05 20.56
CA SER A 264 24.04 9.48 20.73
C SER A 264 22.96 10.23 21.49
N GLN A 265 23.33 11.20 22.29
CA GLN A 265 22.40 12.16 22.89
C GLN A 265 21.86 13.14 21.86
N THR A 266 22.68 13.48 20.86
CA THR A 266 22.26 14.29 19.72
C THR A 266 21.60 13.43 18.65
N PRO A 267 20.51 13.90 17.99
CA PRO A 267 19.85 13.14 16.95
C PRO A 267 20.69 13.13 15.66
N GLU A 268 21.40 12.04 15.42
CA GLU A 268 22.21 11.80 14.23
C GLU A 268 21.53 10.75 13.33
N LYS A 269 21.63 10.93 12.00
CA LYS A 269 21.12 9.94 11.04
C LYS A 269 21.74 8.57 11.32
N ASN A 270 20.93 7.52 11.21
CA ASN A 270 21.35 6.14 11.39
C ASN A 270 21.96 5.82 12.77
N THR A 271 21.59 6.59 13.79
CA THR A 271 22.13 6.42 15.13
C THR A 271 21.01 6.35 16.15
N PRO A 272 20.94 5.30 16.99
CA PRO A 272 20.04 5.18 18.13
C PRO A 272 20.22 6.33 19.12
N LYS A 273 19.15 6.66 19.85
CA LYS A 273 19.13 7.87 20.69
C LYS A 273 19.11 7.58 22.18
N GLU A 274 19.84 8.40 22.92
CA GLU A 274 19.78 8.53 24.38
C GLU A 274 18.79 9.62 24.79
N GLY A 275 18.20 9.51 25.98
CA GLY A 275 17.26 10.48 26.52
C GLY A 275 15.89 10.46 25.85
N ASN A 276 15.27 11.62 25.70
CA ASN A 276 13.97 11.75 25.01
C ASN A 276 14.09 11.43 23.52
N GLY A 277 12.99 10.99 22.93
CA GLY A 277 12.87 10.84 21.49
C GLY A 277 13.04 12.15 20.72
N TYR A 278 12.95 12.06 19.40
CA TYR A 278 13.12 13.18 18.50
C TYR A 278 12.45 12.89 17.16
N ALA A 279 11.99 13.90 16.45
CA ALA A 279 11.57 13.76 15.06
C ALA A 279 12.11 14.91 14.21
N ARG A 280 12.41 14.61 12.93
CA ARG A 280 12.79 15.60 11.93
C ARG A 280 12.05 15.32 10.64
N ILE A 281 11.54 16.37 10.02
CA ILE A 281 10.84 16.32 8.75
C ILE A 281 11.53 17.30 7.80
N THR A 282 11.94 16.82 6.62
CA THR A 282 12.67 17.62 5.61
C THR A 282 11.92 17.58 4.30
N LEU A 283 11.62 18.74 3.70
CA LEU A 283 11.09 18.82 2.33
C LEU A 283 12.24 18.61 1.34
N LEU A 284 12.22 17.48 0.60
CA LEU A 284 13.28 17.16 -0.37
C LEU A 284 13.04 17.81 -1.74
N TYR A 285 11.81 17.74 -2.26
CA TYR A 285 11.38 18.41 -3.51
C TYR A 285 9.87 18.70 -3.47
N GLU A 286 9.46 19.76 -4.18
CA GLU A 286 8.10 20.30 -4.15
C GLU A 286 7.09 19.55 -5.03
N THR A 287 7.53 18.74 -6.01
CA THR A 287 6.64 18.04 -6.95
C THR A 287 7.13 16.62 -7.25
N GLU A 288 6.19 15.74 -7.59
CA GLU A 288 6.57 14.46 -8.19
C GLU A 288 7.36 14.66 -9.48
N PRO A 289 8.43 13.90 -9.72
CA PRO A 289 9.10 13.91 -11.01
C PRO A 289 8.12 13.54 -12.12
N VAL A 290 8.02 14.40 -13.14
CA VAL A 290 7.20 14.12 -14.32
C VAL A 290 8.01 13.25 -15.27
N VAL A 291 7.49 12.07 -15.59
CA VAL A 291 8.04 11.19 -16.62
C VAL A 291 7.54 11.68 -17.98
N THR A 292 8.44 11.96 -18.91
CA THR A 292 8.04 12.34 -20.28
C THR A 292 7.95 11.11 -21.18
N LEU A 293 6.98 11.10 -22.10
CA LEU A 293 6.78 10.02 -23.06
C LEU A 293 6.67 10.60 -24.47
N GLY A 294 7.68 10.30 -25.31
CA GLY A 294 7.80 10.77 -26.68
C GLY A 294 7.48 9.67 -27.72
N THR A 295 7.84 9.94 -28.96
CA THR A 295 7.66 9.02 -30.10
C THR A 295 8.49 7.76 -29.95
N ASN A 296 7.92 6.60 -30.32
CA ASN A 296 8.57 5.30 -30.28
C ASN A 296 9.07 4.86 -28.90
N GLU A 297 8.50 5.45 -27.84
CA GLU A 297 8.85 5.12 -26.46
C GLU A 297 7.78 4.29 -25.77
N SER A 298 8.22 3.54 -24.77
CA SER A 298 7.38 2.87 -23.78
C SER A 298 7.89 3.23 -22.40
N LYS A 299 6.97 3.47 -21.46
CA LYS A 299 7.29 3.68 -20.05
C LYS A 299 6.57 2.63 -19.21
N GLU A 300 7.30 2.09 -18.28
CA GLU A 300 6.88 1.03 -17.40
C GLU A 300 6.89 1.51 -15.95
N PHE A 301 5.93 1.05 -15.15
CA PHE A 301 5.68 1.55 -13.81
C PHE A 301 5.45 0.38 -12.86
N ASP A 302 6.43 0.16 -12.00
CA ASP A 302 6.33 -0.72 -10.85
C ASP A 302 5.58 -0.05 -9.69
N TYR A 303 5.16 -0.85 -8.74
CA TYR A 303 4.58 -0.37 -7.50
C TYR A 303 5.58 0.43 -6.67
N THR A 304 5.21 1.65 -6.28
CA THR A 304 6.03 2.53 -5.44
C THR A 304 5.29 3.07 -4.22
N GLY A 305 4.03 2.64 -4.00
CA GLY A 305 3.19 3.17 -2.93
C GLY A 305 2.62 4.57 -3.18
N THR A 306 2.92 5.16 -4.33
CA THR A 306 2.42 6.47 -4.75
C THR A 306 2.16 6.48 -6.26
N TYR A 307 1.59 7.57 -6.77
CA TYR A 307 1.34 7.72 -8.20
C TYR A 307 2.57 8.25 -8.95
N LYS A 308 2.56 8.09 -10.29
CA LYS A 308 3.50 8.74 -11.20
C LYS A 308 2.75 9.63 -12.18
N ILE A 309 3.36 10.76 -12.55
CA ILE A 309 2.84 11.67 -13.58
C ILE A 309 3.57 11.38 -14.88
N VAL A 310 2.82 11.17 -15.95
CA VAL A 310 3.36 11.02 -17.31
C VAL A 310 2.85 12.17 -18.16
N GLU A 311 3.77 12.96 -18.73
CA GLU A 311 3.43 14.02 -19.66
C GLU A 311 3.70 13.58 -21.09
N ILE A 312 2.67 13.63 -21.91
CA ILE A 312 2.70 13.26 -23.32
C ILE A 312 3.46 14.34 -24.10
N GLN A 313 4.49 13.97 -24.84
CA GLN A 313 5.33 14.89 -25.60
C GLN A 313 4.96 15.00 -27.08
N THR A 314 4.17 14.07 -27.59
CA THR A 314 3.79 13.98 -29.01
C THR A 314 2.34 13.57 -29.15
N ASP A 315 1.60 14.22 -30.05
CA ASP A 315 0.24 13.79 -30.41
C ASP A 315 0.28 12.39 -31.02
N GLY A 316 -0.70 11.54 -30.72
CA GLY A 316 -0.74 10.21 -31.28
C GLY A 316 -1.52 9.20 -30.44
N PHE A 317 -1.50 7.96 -30.89
CA PHE A 317 -2.12 6.85 -30.19
C PHE A 317 -1.16 6.23 -29.19
N TYR A 318 -1.71 5.97 -28.01
CA TYR A 318 -1.01 5.35 -26.90
C TYR A 318 -1.75 4.11 -26.42
N ARG A 319 -1.05 2.99 -26.34
CA ARG A 319 -1.56 1.78 -25.70
C ARG A 319 -1.33 1.90 -24.20
N LEU A 320 -2.40 1.77 -23.46
CA LEU A 320 -2.39 1.71 -22.00
C LEU A 320 -2.57 0.27 -21.58
N GLU A 321 -1.74 -0.19 -20.66
CA GLU A 321 -1.80 -1.54 -20.10
C GLU A 321 -1.69 -1.45 -18.58
N THR A 322 -2.54 -2.17 -17.87
CA THR A 322 -2.53 -2.22 -16.40
C THR A 322 -2.69 -3.65 -15.91
N TRP A 323 -2.00 -3.98 -14.82
CA TRP A 323 -2.13 -5.24 -14.08
C TRP A 323 -2.46 -4.90 -12.63
N GLY A 324 -3.54 -5.45 -12.10
CA GLY A 324 -3.89 -5.33 -10.69
C GLY A 324 -2.93 -6.12 -9.80
N ALA A 325 -2.98 -5.86 -8.51
CA ALA A 325 -2.14 -6.56 -7.55
C ALA A 325 -2.79 -7.85 -7.03
N GLN A 326 -1.97 -8.79 -6.62
CA GLN A 326 -2.40 -10.04 -5.98
C GLN A 326 -2.92 -9.78 -4.56
N GLY A 327 -3.91 -10.55 -4.10
CA GLY A 327 -4.29 -10.62 -2.69
C GLY A 327 -3.30 -11.42 -1.86
N GLY A 328 -3.25 -11.16 -0.55
CA GLY A 328 -2.39 -11.88 0.39
C GLY A 328 -2.78 -13.34 0.56
N TYR A 329 -1.79 -14.20 0.75
CA TYR A 329 -2.02 -15.61 1.11
C TYR A 329 -2.46 -15.75 2.58
N ALA A 330 -2.91 -16.96 2.96
CA ALA A 330 -3.16 -17.35 4.34
C ALA A 330 -2.33 -18.59 4.70
N ALA A 331 -1.58 -18.55 5.78
CA ALA A 331 -0.63 -19.54 6.27
C ALA A 331 0.65 -19.70 5.41
N ASN A 332 0.51 -19.90 4.12
CA ASN A 332 1.63 -19.96 3.16
C ASN A 332 1.10 -19.80 1.72
N GLU A 333 2.00 -19.74 0.74
CA GLU A 333 1.71 -19.51 -0.68
C GLU A 333 0.77 -20.55 -1.34
N THR A 334 0.67 -21.76 -0.79
CA THR A 334 -0.28 -22.78 -1.27
C THR A 334 -1.72 -22.29 -1.15
N TYR A 335 -2.02 -21.51 -0.12
CA TYR A 335 -3.34 -20.94 0.14
C TYR A 335 -3.35 -19.46 -0.29
N ARG A 336 -3.20 -19.26 -1.59
CA ARG A 336 -2.96 -17.95 -2.19
C ARG A 336 -4.17 -17.04 -2.21
N GLY A 337 -3.91 -15.74 -2.18
CA GLY A 337 -4.87 -14.73 -2.64
C GLY A 337 -5.10 -14.82 -4.15
N GLY A 338 -6.13 -14.19 -4.65
CA GLY A 338 -6.40 -14.06 -6.08
C GLY A 338 -5.30 -13.27 -6.77
N TYR A 339 -4.98 -13.61 -8.02
CA TYR A 339 -4.06 -12.83 -8.83
C TYR A 339 -4.72 -11.54 -9.34
N GLY A 340 -3.92 -10.54 -9.67
CA GLY A 340 -4.40 -9.31 -10.29
C GLY A 340 -4.89 -9.53 -11.73
N GLY A 341 -5.95 -8.82 -12.12
CA GLY A 341 -6.44 -8.82 -13.51
C GLY A 341 -5.56 -8.00 -14.44
N TYR A 342 -5.79 -8.11 -15.74
CA TYR A 342 -5.15 -7.32 -16.79
C TYR A 342 -6.19 -6.51 -17.54
N ALA A 343 -5.84 -5.29 -17.93
CA ALA A 343 -6.63 -4.47 -18.83
C ALA A 343 -5.72 -3.76 -19.85
N THR A 344 -6.18 -3.62 -21.08
CA THR A 344 -5.48 -2.89 -22.15
C THR A 344 -6.46 -2.08 -22.98
N GLY A 345 -5.97 -1.03 -23.63
CA GLY A 345 -6.74 -0.24 -24.58
C GLY A 345 -5.89 0.82 -25.25
N LEU A 346 -6.40 1.34 -26.36
CA LEU A 346 -5.75 2.36 -27.17
C LEU A 346 -6.51 3.69 -27.03
N THR A 347 -5.79 4.79 -26.87
CA THR A 347 -6.38 6.14 -26.82
C THR A 347 -5.51 7.14 -27.56
N TYR A 348 -6.15 8.13 -28.17
CA TYR A 348 -5.45 9.27 -28.73
C TYR A 348 -5.20 10.31 -27.64
N LEU A 349 -3.94 10.71 -27.49
CA LEU A 349 -3.52 11.73 -26.53
C LEU A 349 -2.79 12.86 -27.24
N THR A 350 -3.03 14.08 -26.79
CA THR A 350 -2.37 15.28 -27.32
C THR A 350 -1.16 15.65 -26.45
N LYS A 351 -0.18 16.27 -27.06
CA LYS A 351 0.99 16.85 -26.37
C LYS A 351 0.56 17.73 -25.20
N GLY A 352 1.24 17.59 -24.07
CA GLY A 352 0.93 18.28 -22.82
C GLY A 352 -0.12 17.59 -21.96
N THR A 353 -0.79 16.52 -22.47
CA THR A 353 -1.69 15.71 -21.63
C THR A 353 -0.91 15.09 -20.49
N LYS A 354 -1.41 15.24 -19.25
CA LYS A 354 -0.85 14.59 -18.07
C LYS A 354 -1.71 13.38 -17.69
N LEU A 355 -1.04 12.25 -17.55
CA LEU A 355 -1.63 11.01 -17.06
C LEU A 355 -1.13 10.75 -15.64
N TYR A 356 -2.01 10.27 -14.78
CA TYR A 356 -1.71 9.88 -13.40
C TYR A 356 -1.81 8.36 -13.29
N VAL A 357 -0.68 7.71 -13.03
CA VAL A 357 -0.54 6.24 -12.98
C VAL A 357 -0.47 5.79 -11.53
N TYR A 358 -1.45 5.02 -11.08
CA TYR A 358 -1.52 4.43 -9.75
C TYR A 358 -1.38 2.92 -9.85
N VAL A 359 -0.28 2.39 -9.36
CA VAL A 359 -0.02 0.94 -9.38
C VAL A 359 -0.48 0.32 -8.07
N GLY A 360 -1.31 -0.71 -8.14
CA GLY A 360 -1.84 -1.41 -6.97
C GLY A 360 -0.76 -2.11 -6.15
N GLY A 361 -0.86 -2.04 -4.82
CA GLY A 361 -0.02 -2.82 -3.92
C GLY A 361 -0.60 -4.21 -3.68
N GLN A 362 0.25 -5.21 -3.47
CA GLN A 362 -0.17 -6.55 -3.03
C GLN A 362 -0.85 -6.47 -1.66
N GLY A 363 -1.88 -7.29 -1.44
CA GLY A 363 -2.45 -7.48 -0.12
C GLY A 363 -1.47 -8.17 0.81
N THR A 364 -1.42 -7.74 2.08
CA THR A 364 -0.50 -8.32 3.05
C THR A 364 -0.83 -9.79 3.31
N ASP A 365 0.21 -10.61 3.29
CA ASP A 365 0.14 -12.03 3.57
C ASP A 365 -0.18 -12.31 5.04
N GLY A 366 -0.99 -13.33 5.30
CA GLY A 366 -1.39 -13.76 6.64
C GLY A 366 -0.65 -15.02 7.09
N PRO A 367 0.53 -14.94 7.72
CA PRO A 367 1.23 -16.13 8.20
C PRO A 367 0.69 -16.67 9.54
N VAL A 368 0.04 -15.85 10.36
CA VAL A 368 -0.39 -16.23 11.72
C VAL A 368 -1.86 -15.89 12.02
N LYS A 369 -2.41 -16.53 13.07
CA LYS A 369 -3.79 -16.32 13.55
C LYS A 369 -3.94 -15.01 14.32
N ALA A 370 -5.20 -14.60 14.55
CA ALA A 370 -5.60 -13.50 15.42
C ALA A 370 -4.99 -12.12 15.07
N THR A 371 -4.53 -11.92 13.82
CA THR A 371 -3.89 -10.69 13.35
C THR A 371 -4.68 -10.06 12.21
N GLN A 372 -4.65 -8.74 12.13
CA GLN A 372 -5.18 -7.98 10.99
C GLN A 372 -4.06 -7.78 9.97
N TYR A 373 -4.37 -8.04 8.71
CA TYR A 373 -3.47 -7.92 7.58
C TYR A 373 -3.98 -6.86 6.60
N MET A 374 -3.13 -5.94 6.24
CA MET A 374 -3.50 -4.78 5.44
C MET A 374 -3.90 -5.17 4.02
N GLY A 375 -4.85 -4.43 3.47
CA GLY A 375 -5.11 -4.43 2.04
C GLY A 375 -4.01 -3.70 1.27
N GLY A 376 -3.85 -4.06 0.00
CA GLY A 376 -2.89 -3.41 -0.90
C GLY A 376 -3.29 -1.97 -1.24
N TYR A 377 -2.30 -1.15 -1.50
CA TYR A 377 -2.48 0.24 -1.94
C TYR A 377 -3.43 0.35 -3.13
N ASN A 378 -4.18 1.44 -3.20
CA ASN A 378 -5.20 1.74 -4.19
C ASN A 378 -6.38 0.75 -4.16
N GLY A 379 -6.92 0.55 -2.96
CA GLY A 379 -8.25 0.00 -2.74
C GLY A 379 -8.34 -1.45 -2.31
N GLY A 380 -7.26 -2.12 -1.92
CA GLY A 380 -7.36 -3.44 -1.29
C GLY A 380 -8.00 -3.36 0.11
N GLY A 381 -8.92 -4.27 0.43
CA GLY A 381 -9.52 -4.39 1.76
C GLY A 381 -8.62 -5.14 2.73
N PHE A 382 -8.60 -4.78 4.01
CA PHE A 382 -7.84 -5.53 5.00
C PHE A 382 -8.52 -6.86 5.34
N GLY A 383 -7.69 -7.89 5.63
CA GLY A 383 -8.11 -9.17 6.18
C GLY A 383 -7.97 -9.18 7.71
N LYS A 384 -8.81 -9.98 8.39
CA LYS A 384 -8.76 -10.14 9.84
C LYS A 384 -8.84 -11.62 10.22
N GLY A 385 -7.72 -12.18 10.71
CA GLY A 385 -7.66 -13.51 11.28
C GLY A 385 -8.39 -13.59 12.62
N GLY A 386 -8.79 -14.79 13.00
CA GLY A 386 -9.41 -15.11 14.29
C GLY A 386 -8.55 -16.08 15.11
N THR A 387 -9.04 -16.48 16.28
CA THR A 387 -8.37 -17.45 17.16
C THR A 387 -8.05 -18.76 16.46
N ASP A 388 -8.89 -19.16 15.50
CA ASP A 388 -8.81 -20.48 14.86
C ASP A 388 -8.43 -20.44 13.38
N TYR A 389 -8.44 -19.25 12.74
CA TYR A 389 -8.19 -19.12 11.31
C TYR A 389 -7.27 -17.94 10.98
N ILE A 390 -6.70 -18.00 9.79
CA ILE A 390 -5.80 -17.01 9.21
C ILE A 390 -6.49 -16.37 8.00
N ALA A 391 -6.20 -15.09 7.73
CA ALA A 391 -6.80 -14.36 6.63
C ALA A 391 -5.80 -13.37 6.01
N GLY A 392 -5.66 -13.36 4.69
CA GLY A 392 -4.85 -12.38 3.96
C GLY A 392 -5.62 -11.11 3.59
N GLY A 393 -4.92 -10.01 3.30
CA GLY A 393 -5.48 -8.77 2.76
C GLY A 393 -5.83 -8.88 1.28
N GLY A 394 -6.75 -8.06 0.77
CA GLY A 394 -7.03 -7.94 -0.67
C GLY A 394 -5.97 -7.11 -1.40
N GLY A 395 -5.68 -7.42 -2.67
CA GLY A 395 -4.79 -6.66 -3.53
C GLY A 395 -5.42 -5.36 -4.03
N GLY A 396 -4.62 -4.34 -4.32
CA GLY A 396 -5.08 -3.07 -4.84
C GLY A 396 -5.31 -3.07 -6.37
N ALA A 397 -6.10 -2.12 -6.86
CA ALA A 397 -6.28 -1.89 -8.29
C ALA A 397 -5.11 -1.09 -8.88
N THR A 398 -4.79 -1.33 -10.16
CA THR A 398 -3.92 -0.43 -10.93
C THR A 398 -4.78 0.39 -11.89
N HIS A 399 -4.58 1.71 -11.96
CA HIS A 399 -5.33 2.53 -12.91
C HIS A 399 -4.49 3.67 -13.49
N ILE A 400 -4.92 4.16 -14.67
CA ILE A 400 -4.40 5.35 -15.32
C ILE A 400 -5.57 6.32 -15.52
N ALA A 401 -5.40 7.57 -15.08
CA ALA A 401 -6.43 8.59 -15.12
C ALA A 401 -5.90 9.93 -15.66
N LEU A 402 -6.82 10.80 -16.09
CA LEU A 402 -6.55 12.17 -16.52
C LEU A 402 -6.46 13.17 -15.36
N LYS A 403 -6.84 12.73 -14.14
CA LYS A 403 -6.79 13.53 -12.91
C LYS A 403 -6.08 12.75 -11.82
N LYS A 404 -5.51 13.49 -10.87
CA LYS A 404 -4.92 12.95 -9.65
C LYS A 404 -6.01 12.42 -8.71
N GLY A 405 -5.83 11.23 -8.14
CA GLY A 405 -6.71 10.65 -7.14
C GLY A 405 -6.61 9.13 -7.08
N LEU A 406 -6.79 8.54 -5.90
CA LEU A 406 -7.01 7.11 -5.75
C LEU A 406 -8.28 6.71 -6.50
N LEU A 407 -8.38 5.47 -6.97
CA LEU A 407 -9.54 5.01 -7.75
C LEU A 407 -10.87 5.29 -7.03
N SER A 408 -10.91 5.17 -5.72
CA SER A 408 -12.10 5.44 -4.90
C SER A 408 -12.59 6.89 -4.94
N SER A 409 -11.74 7.84 -5.30
CA SER A 409 -12.11 9.26 -5.41
C SER A 409 -12.85 9.62 -6.70
N PHE A 410 -12.93 8.70 -7.67
CA PHE A 410 -13.56 8.93 -8.97
C PHE A 410 -15.01 8.45 -9.08
N ALA A 411 -15.69 8.17 -7.97
CA ALA A 411 -17.07 7.69 -7.98
C ALA A 411 -18.03 8.62 -8.74
N GLU A 412 -17.83 9.95 -8.63
CA GLU A 412 -18.63 10.96 -9.31
C GLU A 412 -18.02 11.42 -10.65
N ASP A 413 -16.81 10.94 -11.00
CA ASP A 413 -16.07 11.37 -12.20
C ASP A 413 -15.34 10.18 -12.86
N VAL A 414 -16.03 9.09 -13.06
CA VAL A 414 -15.45 7.87 -13.68
C VAL A 414 -14.86 8.12 -15.06
N ASN A 415 -15.36 9.14 -15.81
CA ASN A 415 -14.83 9.50 -17.13
C ASN A 415 -13.37 10.00 -17.10
N SER A 416 -12.88 10.43 -15.96
CA SER A 416 -11.46 10.79 -15.79
C SER A 416 -10.55 9.55 -15.66
N VAL A 417 -11.10 8.37 -15.38
CA VAL A 417 -10.35 7.09 -15.38
C VAL A 417 -10.34 6.53 -16.79
N LEU A 418 -9.17 6.41 -17.39
CA LEU A 418 -9.02 5.83 -18.74
C LEU A 418 -9.09 4.31 -18.69
N ILE A 419 -8.40 3.70 -17.74
CA ILE A 419 -8.26 2.25 -17.63
C ILE A 419 -7.99 1.85 -16.18
N SER A 420 -8.50 0.70 -15.76
CA SER A 420 -8.20 0.08 -14.46
C SER A 420 -8.23 -1.44 -14.55
N SER A 421 -7.32 -2.10 -13.86
CA SER A 421 -7.34 -3.55 -13.63
C SER A 421 -7.59 -3.85 -12.16
N GLY A 422 -8.47 -4.84 -11.91
CA GLY A 422 -8.86 -5.23 -10.56
C GLY A 422 -7.78 -6.00 -9.82
N GLY A 423 -7.66 -5.78 -8.52
CA GLY A 423 -6.83 -6.56 -7.61
C GLY A 423 -7.53 -7.84 -7.16
N GLY A 424 -6.77 -8.85 -6.79
CA GLY A 424 -7.27 -10.14 -6.27
C GLY A 424 -7.76 -10.04 -4.83
N GLY A 425 -8.73 -10.88 -4.43
CA GLY A 425 -9.17 -11.02 -3.05
C GLY A 425 -8.15 -11.76 -2.19
N GLY A 426 -8.16 -11.54 -0.88
CA GLY A 426 -7.32 -12.27 0.08
C GLY A 426 -7.77 -13.72 0.27
N ALA A 427 -6.85 -14.58 0.72
CA ALA A 427 -7.11 -15.99 1.05
C ALA A 427 -7.49 -16.17 2.52
N GLY A 428 -8.16 -17.30 2.83
CA GLY A 428 -8.46 -17.71 4.19
C GLY A 428 -8.02 -19.15 4.47
N TYR A 429 -7.56 -19.45 5.70
CA TYR A 429 -7.06 -20.76 6.08
C TYR A 429 -7.46 -21.13 7.51
N TYR A 430 -7.92 -22.35 7.67
CA TYR A 430 -8.18 -22.99 8.96
C TYR A 430 -7.30 -24.23 9.15
N SER A 431 -7.24 -25.10 8.12
CA SER A 431 -6.41 -26.31 8.08
C SER A 431 -6.11 -26.71 6.65
N VAL A 432 -5.24 -27.69 6.43
CA VAL A 432 -4.87 -28.21 5.09
C VAL A 432 -6.07 -28.71 4.26
N SER A 433 -7.16 -29.11 4.91
CA SER A 433 -8.41 -29.57 4.28
C SER A 433 -9.52 -28.52 4.30
N VAL A 434 -9.31 -27.37 4.95
CA VAL A 434 -10.33 -26.32 5.12
C VAL A 434 -9.69 -24.95 4.89
N TYR A 435 -9.83 -24.43 3.68
CA TYR A 435 -9.25 -23.17 3.26
C TYR A 435 -10.06 -22.54 2.12
N GLY A 436 -9.77 -21.28 1.81
CA GLY A 436 -10.34 -20.58 0.67
C GLY A 436 -9.29 -19.79 -0.09
N ILE A 437 -9.26 -19.94 -1.41
CA ILE A 437 -8.43 -19.15 -2.31
C ILE A 437 -9.16 -17.86 -2.65
N GLY A 438 -8.45 -16.73 -2.67
CA GLY A 438 -9.00 -15.43 -3.05
C GLY A 438 -9.49 -15.43 -4.51
N GLY A 439 -10.59 -14.73 -4.75
CA GLY A 439 -11.10 -14.48 -6.10
C GLY A 439 -10.14 -13.61 -6.91
N GLU A 440 -9.98 -13.93 -8.18
CA GLU A 440 -9.07 -13.23 -9.08
C GLU A 440 -9.53 -11.79 -9.35
N GLY A 441 -8.60 -10.87 -9.52
CA GLY A 441 -8.86 -9.57 -10.11
C GLY A 441 -9.39 -9.77 -11.53
N GLY A 442 -10.46 -9.07 -11.90
CA GLY A 442 -11.20 -9.41 -13.08
C GLY A 442 -11.11 -8.46 -14.24
N GLY A 443 -11.75 -8.90 -15.30
CA GLY A 443 -12.24 -8.14 -16.41
C GLY A 443 -13.45 -7.29 -16.00
N ILE A 444 -14.57 -7.40 -16.73
CA ILE A 444 -15.83 -6.73 -16.35
C ILE A 444 -16.42 -7.26 -15.03
N LEU A 445 -16.01 -8.45 -14.61
CA LEU A 445 -16.39 -9.09 -13.34
C LEU A 445 -15.14 -9.55 -12.61
N GLY A 446 -14.99 -9.17 -11.35
CA GLY A 446 -14.01 -9.76 -10.45
C GLY A 446 -14.40 -11.21 -10.10
N GLY A 447 -13.39 -12.03 -9.88
CA GLY A 447 -13.58 -13.45 -9.50
C GLY A 447 -14.23 -13.58 -8.12
N ARG A 448 -15.04 -14.60 -7.96
CA ARG A 448 -15.55 -15.01 -6.65
C ARG A 448 -14.47 -15.78 -5.89
N GLY A 449 -14.35 -15.56 -4.59
CA GLY A 449 -13.50 -16.38 -3.73
C GLY A 449 -13.96 -17.84 -3.71
N THR A 450 -13.06 -18.75 -3.37
CA THR A 450 -13.38 -20.19 -3.29
C THR A 450 -13.42 -20.69 -1.85
N VAL A 451 -13.85 -21.92 -1.69
CA VAL A 451 -13.74 -22.71 -0.48
C VAL A 451 -13.41 -24.14 -0.85
N ASN A 452 -12.40 -24.69 -0.18
CA ASN A 452 -12.08 -26.11 -0.23
C ASN A 452 -12.45 -26.73 1.12
N SER A 453 -13.68 -27.17 1.27
CA SER A 453 -14.11 -27.91 2.47
C SER A 453 -15.36 -28.73 2.19
N ASN A 454 -15.40 -29.91 2.80
CA ASN A 454 -16.64 -30.69 2.98
C ASN A 454 -17.53 -30.11 4.10
N ALA A 455 -17.16 -28.98 4.69
CA ALA A 455 -17.80 -28.39 5.85
C ALA A 455 -18.86 -27.36 5.45
N ASN A 456 -20.07 -27.65 5.82
CA ASN A 456 -21.25 -26.82 5.98
C ASN A 456 -21.51 -25.71 4.94
N THR A 457 -22.56 -25.89 4.16
CA THR A 457 -23.04 -25.08 3.03
C THR A 457 -23.49 -23.65 3.37
N ASN A 458 -23.48 -23.23 4.64
CA ASN A 458 -24.10 -21.97 5.10
C ASN A 458 -23.16 -20.76 5.20
N THR A 459 -21.93 -20.85 4.71
CA THR A 459 -20.97 -19.73 4.79
C THR A 459 -20.66 -19.17 3.41
N THR A 460 -20.80 -17.87 3.24
CA THR A 460 -20.61 -17.18 1.96
C THR A 460 -19.14 -16.88 1.69
N VAL A 461 -18.65 -17.28 0.52
CA VAL A 461 -17.40 -16.78 -0.05
C VAL A 461 -17.59 -15.32 -0.53
N GLY A 462 -16.53 -14.55 -0.62
CA GLY A 462 -16.60 -13.18 -1.12
C GLY A 462 -17.02 -13.15 -2.60
N ALA A 463 -18.01 -12.35 -2.94
CA ALA A 463 -18.37 -12.10 -4.32
C ALA A 463 -17.40 -11.10 -4.96
N GLY A 464 -17.10 -11.27 -6.25
CA GLY A 464 -16.34 -10.30 -7.01
C GLY A 464 -17.10 -8.99 -7.25
N GLY A 465 -16.38 -7.91 -7.51
CA GLY A 465 -16.93 -6.64 -7.98
C GLY A 465 -17.41 -6.74 -9.42
N THR A 466 -18.41 -5.93 -9.78
CA THR A 466 -18.95 -5.82 -11.17
C THR A 466 -18.67 -4.43 -11.73
N GLN A 467 -19.28 -4.07 -12.86
CA GLN A 467 -19.19 -2.71 -13.41
C GLN A 467 -20.06 -1.70 -12.66
N THR A 468 -21.01 -2.15 -11.86
CA THR A 468 -22.00 -1.28 -11.20
C THR A 468 -22.16 -1.56 -9.71
N THR A 469 -21.70 -2.69 -9.22
CA THR A 469 -21.88 -3.10 -7.82
C THR A 469 -20.66 -3.85 -7.28
N GLY A 470 -20.45 -3.76 -5.98
CA GLY A 470 -19.35 -4.44 -5.29
C GLY A 470 -19.33 -4.10 -3.81
N ALA A 471 -18.16 -4.07 -3.22
CA ALA A 471 -17.93 -3.58 -1.86
C ALA A 471 -18.00 -2.05 -1.79
N GLY A 472 -17.39 -1.40 -2.79
CA GLY A 472 -17.39 0.04 -2.98
C GLY A 472 -16.72 0.39 -4.30
N PHE A 473 -16.95 1.62 -4.80
CA PHE A 473 -16.24 2.14 -5.95
C PHE A 473 -14.76 2.33 -5.59
N GLY A 474 -13.87 1.79 -6.37
CA GLY A 474 -12.44 1.85 -6.15
C GLY A 474 -11.92 1.02 -4.96
N GLN A 475 -12.81 0.34 -4.19
CA GLN A 475 -12.42 -0.21 -2.89
C GLN A 475 -13.02 -1.59 -2.60
N GLY A 476 -12.16 -2.54 -2.24
CA GLY A 476 -12.53 -3.84 -1.71
C GLY A 476 -13.01 -3.76 -0.27
N ALA A 477 -13.85 -4.71 0.12
CA ALA A 477 -14.39 -4.76 1.48
C ALA A 477 -13.33 -5.06 2.51
N ASN A 478 -13.33 -4.28 3.58
CA ASN A 478 -12.63 -4.62 4.80
C ASN A 478 -13.35 -5.76 5.52
N ALA A 479 -12.60 -6.71 6.06
CA ALA A 479 -13.16 -7.85 6.76
C ALA A 479 -13.34 -7.57 8.26
N THR A 480 -14.49 -7.88 8.81
CA THR A 480 -14.70 -7.94 10.27
C THR A 480 -14.17 -9.26 10.85
N ALA A 481 -14.16 -10.33 10.02
CA ALA A 481 -13.67 -11.67 10.34
C ALA A 481 -13.47 -12.44 9.03
N GLY A 482 -12.23 -12.61 8.55
CA GLY A 482 -11.90 -13.29 7.30
C GLY A 482 -11.03 -12.45 6.37
N PRO A 483 -10.81 -12.88 5.11
CA PRO A 483 -9.99 -12.18 4.14
C PRO A 483 -10.63 -10.89 3.58
N GLY A 484 -9.79 -9.93 3.22
CA GLY A 484 -10.18 -8.68 2.59
C GLY A 484 -10.46 -8.81 1.10
N GLY A 485 -11.41 -8.02 0.57
CA GLY A 485 -11.74 -7.97 -0.86
C GLY A 485 -10.70 -7.22 -1.69
N GLY A 486 -10.53 -7.59 -2.96
CA GLY A 486 -9.66 -6.89 -3.91
C GLY A 486 -10.23 -5.55 -4.38
N GLY A 487 -9.36 -4.55 -4.63
CA GLY A 487 -9.73 -3.26 -5.21
C GLY A 487 -10.09 -3.37 -6.69
N GLY A 488 -10.85 -2.43 -7.24
CA GLY A 488 -11.27 -2.44 -8.65
C GLY A 488 -12.23 -1.31 -8.94
N LEU A 489 -12.76 -1.17 -10.19
CA LEU A 489 -13.82 -0.19 -10.43
C LEU A 489 -14.92 -0.32 -9.37
N TYR A 490 -15.35 -1.52 -9.14
CA TYR A 490 -16.01 -1.90 -7.89
C TYR A 490 -15.21 -3.03 -7.25
N GLY A 491 -14.92 -2.88 -5.97
CA GLY A 491 -14.11 -3.85 -5.23
C GLY A 491 -14.88 -5.13 -4.90
N GLY A 492 -14.13 -6.21 -4.67
CA GLY A 492 -14.66 -7.48 -4.22
C GLY A 492 -15.14 -7.43 -2.77
N LYS A 493 -16.09 -8.27 -2.41
CA LYS A 493 -16.59 -8.42 -1.05
C LYS A 493 -15.65 -9.28 -0.21
N SER A 494 -15.51 -8.94 1.06
CA SER A 494 -14.87 -9.81 2.05
C SER A 494 -15.67 -11.10 2.22
N SER A 495 -15.04 -12.10 2.79
CA SER A 495 -15.71 -13.36 3.15
C SER A 495 -15.63 -13.60 4.66
N ASN A 496 -16.33 -14.63 5.11
CA ASN A 496 -16.31 -15.02 6.53
C ASN A 496 -15.19 -16.02 6.79
N THR A 497 -14.47 -15.83 7.89
CA THR A 497 -13.48 -16.74 8.48
C THR A 497 -12.39 -17.23 7.51
N TYR A 498 -12.38 -18.50 7.13
CA TYR A 498 -11.33 -19.15 6.34
C TYR A 498 -11.64 -19.25 4.84
N ARG A 499 -12.64 -18.56 4.34
CA ARG A 499 -13.04 -18.60 2.93
C ARG A 499 -12.35 -17.53 2.12
N GLY A 500 -12.22 -17.70 0.81
CA GLY A 500 -11.64 -16.69 -0.07
C GLY A 500 -12.53 -15.46 -0.24
N ALA A 501 -11.96 -14.28 -0.21
CA ALA A 501 -12.63 -13.02 -0.54
C ALA A 501 -12.72 -12.83 -2.06
N GLY A 502 -13.62 -11.96 -2.54
CA GLY A 502 -13.78 -11.65 -3.96
C GLY A 502 -12.72 -10.72 -4.50
N GLY A 503 -12.37 -10.83 -5.77
CA GLY A 503 -11.53 -9.89 -6.51
C GLY A 503 -12.32 -8.67 -7.01
N GLY A 504 -11.63 -7.57 -7.33
CA GLY A 504 -12.24 -6.37 -7.92
C GLY A 504 -12.42 -6.49 -9.42
N SER A 505 -13.31 -5.68 -10.00
CA SER A 505 -13.50 -5.60 -11.45
C SER A 505 -12.50 -4.65 -12.11
N GLY A 506 -12.15 -4.93 -13.38
CA GLY A 506 -11.43 -4.00 -14.23
C GLY A 506 -12.37 -2.97 -14.87
N TYR A 507 -11.81 -2.00 -15.57
CA TYR A 507 -12.51 -0.97 -16.32
C TYR A 507 -11.68 -0.52 -17.52
N VAL A 508 -12.32 -0.41 -18.65
CA VAL A 508 -11.76 0.23 -19.84
C VAL A 508 -12.75 1.30 -20.27
N GLY A 509 -12.42 2.55 -20.08
CA GLY A 509 -13.29 3.68 -20.38
C GLY A 509 -13.70 3.71 -21.86
N LYS A 510 -13.61 4.87 -22.50
CA LYS A 510 -13.85 5.03 -23.94
C LYS A 510 -12.58 4.72 -24.76
N LEU A 511 -11.85 3.65 -24.40
CA LEU A 511 -10.66 3.23 -25.12
C LEU A 511 -11.01 2.39 -26.33
N LEU A 512 -10.19 2.49 -27.35
CA LEU A 512 -10.25 1.69 -28.58
C LEU A 512 -9.50 0.38 -28.36
N GLU A 513 -9.81 -0.66 -29.14
CA GLU A 513 -9.15 -1.97 -29.04
C GLU A 513 -8.99 -2.41 -27.58
N SER A 514 -10.05 -2.19 -26.78
CA SER A 514 -9.96 -2.35 -25.35
C SER A 514 -10.40 -3.74 -24.91
N GLU A 515 -9.62 -4.35 -24.01
CA GLU A 515 -9.88 -5.68 -23.48
C GLU A 515 -9.55 -5.75 -21.99
N THR A 516 -10.25 -6.61 -21.26
CA THR A 516 -9.98 -6.91 -19.88
C THR A 516 -9.93 -8.42 -19.67
N TYR A 517 -8.97 -8.88 -18.89
CA TYR A 517 -8.77 -10.31 -18.61
C TYR A 517 -8.74 -10.60 -17.11
N ALA A 518 -9.41 -11.69 -16.75
CA ALA A 518 -9.24 -12.37 -15.48
C ALA A 518 -8.27 -13.55 -15.66
N TYR A 519 -7.85 -14.14 -14.56
CA TYR A 519 -7.00 -15.33 -14.57
C TYR A 519 -7.63 -16.49 -15.36
N SER A 520 -6.90 -17.01 -16.34
CA SER A 520 -7.32 -18.09 -17.24
C SER A 520 -6.44 -19.37 -17.11
N GLY A 521 -5.77 -19.56 -15.97
CA GLY A 521 -4.91 -20.73 -15.71
C GLY A 521 -3.41 -20.42 -15.68
N SER A 522 -2.96 -19.21 -16.03
CA SER A 522 -1.56 -18.78 -15.93
C SER A 522 -1.42 -17.44 -15.24
N ALA A 523 -0.42 -17.30 -14.37
CA ALA A 523 -0.01 -16.03 -13.76
C ALA A 523 1.51 -15.97 -13.69
N ASN A 524 2.08 -14.79 -13.88
CA ASN A 524 3.52 -14.58 -13.92
C ASN A 524 3.98 -13.50 -12.90
N ASP A 525 5.22 -13.62 -12.47
CA ASP A 525 5.88 -12.61 -11.62
C ASP A 525 6.22 -11.36 -12.44
N THR A 526 6.56 -11.53 -13.73
CA THR A 526 6.74 -10.42 -14.67
C THR A 526 5.42 -10.04 -15.34
N ALA A 527 5.26 -8.78 -15.71
CA ALA A 527 4.11 -8.30 -16.47
C ALA A 527 4.18 -8.80 -17.92
N ILE A 528 3.24 -9.66 -18.29
CA ILE A 528 3.07 -10.17 -19.66
C ILE A 528 1.65 -9.81 -20.10
N SER A 529 1.51 -9.22 -21.30
CA SER A 529 0.20 -8.87 -21.86
C SER A 529 -0.72 -10.08 -21.90
N TYR A 530 -1.98 -9.90 -21.54
CA TYR A 530 -3.02 -10.93 -21.46
C TYR A 530 -2.81 -12.03 -20.40
N VAL A 531 -1.87 -11.84 -19.48
CA VAL A 531 -1.57 -12.78 -18.39
C VAL A 531 -1.73 -12.09 -17.05
N SER A 532 -2.37 -12.73 -16.09
CA SER A 532 -2.50 -12.25 -14.70
C SER A 532 -1.13 -12.13 -14.04
N LYS A 533 -1.00 -11.12 -13.15
CA LYS A 533 0.26 -10.83 -12.46
C LYS A 533 0.22 -11.31 -11.01
N LYS A 534 1.34 -11.84 -10.54
CA LYS A 534 1.61 -12.12 -9.13
C LYS A 534 2.22 -10.91 -8.44
N GLY A 535 2.06 -10.83 -7.14
CA GLY A 535 2.64 -9.77 -6.33
C GLY A 535 1.97 -8.41 -6.55
N ASN A 536 2.77 -7.34 -6.55
CA ASN A 536 2.32 -5.99 -6.83
C ASN A 536 1.80 -5.84 -8.26
N GLY A 537 0.92 -4.88 -8.48
CA GLY A 537 0.45 -4.50 -9.80
C GLY A 537 1.55 -3.94 -10.70
N TYR A 538 1.16 -3.51 -11.89
CA TYR A 538 2.06 -2.93 -12.89
C TYR A 538 1.29 -2.09 -13.89
N ALA A 539 1.94 -1.11 -14.52
CA ALA A 539 1.37 -0.36 -15.62
C ALA A 539 2.40 -0.13 -16.72
N LYS A 540 1.92 -0.03 -17.96
CA LYS A 540 2.74 0.28 -19.13
C LYS A 540 2.00 1.22 -20.05
N ILE A 541 2.71 2.21 -20.61
CA ILE A 541 2.20 3.15 -21.60
C ILE A 541 3.15 3.11 -22.79
N THR A 542 2.64 2.82 -23.98
CA THR A 542 3.45 2.69 -25.21
C THR A 542 2.91 3.63 -26.26
N TYR A 543 3.76 4.46 -26.84
CA TYR A 543 3.43 5.21 -28.07
C TYR A 543 3.31 4.23 -29.25
N VAL A 544 2.17 4.23 -29.90
CA VAL A 544 1.89 3.31 -31.03
C VAL A 544 2.09 3.99 -32.39
N GLY A 545 2.13 5.32 -32.39
CA GLY A 545 2.35 6.10 -33.59
C GLY A 545 1.16 6.98 -33.98
N GLU A 546 1.36 7.78 -34.98
CA GLU A 546 0.26 8.39 -35.69
C GLU A 546 -0.39 7.30 -36.54
N HIS A 547 -1.67 6.99 -36.29
CA HIS A 547 -2.44 6.21 -37.25
C HIS A 547 -2.50 6.98 -38.57
N ASN A 548 -2.38 6.27 -39.69
CA ASN A 548 -2.43 6.82 -41.05
C ASN A 548 -3.45 7.96 -41.15
N THR A 549 -2.96 9.19 -40.97
CA THR A 549 -3.80 10.37 -41.08
C THR A 549 -4.00 10.63 -42.55
N ALA A 550 -5.15 10.26 -43.07
CA ALA A 550 -5.51 10.56 -44.41
C ALA A 550 -6.20 11.92 -44.46
N THR A 551 -6.03 12.67 -45.52
CA THR A 551 -6.67 13.96 -45.73
C THR A 551 -7.41 13.99 -47.07
N ILE A 552 -8.61 14.58 -47.09
CA ILE A 552 -9.33 14.88 -48.32
C ILE A 552 -9.13 16.36 -48.65
N THR A 553 -8.41 16.64 -49.71
CA THR A 553 -8.08 18.03 -50.13
C THR A 553 -8.87 18.54 -51.31
N THR A 554 -9.50 17.65 -52.08
CA THR A 554 -10.20 17.98 -53.35
C THR A 554 -11.64 17.48 -53.32
N VAL A 555 -12.57 18.33 -53.75
CA VAL A 555 -13.99 17.98 -53.90
C VAL A 555 -14.14 16.87 -54.95
N GLY A 556 -14.94 15.85 -54.63
CA GLY A 556 -15.16 14.67 -55.47
C GLY A 556 -14.19 13.51 -55.23
N ASN A 557 -13.09 13.73 -54.47
CA ASN A 557 -12.21 12.63 -54.09
C ASN A 557 -12.77 11.85 -52.88
N SER A 558 -12.50 10.55 -52.85
CA SER A 558 -12.89 9.66 -51.75
C SER A 558 -11.68 9.01 -51.15
N LEU A 559 -11.70 8.76 -49.84
CA LEU A 559 -10.80 7.89 -49.14
C LEU A 559 -11.53 6.57 -48.87
N VAL A 560 -10.87 5.45 -49.16
CA VAL A 560 -11.40 4.11 -48.96
C VAL A 560 -10.55 3.40 -47.94
N PHE A 561 -11.18 2.73 -46.96
CA PHE A 561 -10.55 2.04 -45.86
C PHE A 561 -11.01 0.58 -45.86
N GLU A 562 -10.13 -0.34 -46.22
CA GLU A 562 -10.48 -1.76 -46.44
C GLU A 562 -9.92 -2.72 -45.38
N LYS A 563 -8.81 -2.36 -44.75
CA LYS A 563 -8.19 -3.28 -43.74
C LYS A 563 -8.94 -3.16 -42.42
N PRO A 564 -9.23 -4.28 -41.75
CA PRO A 564 -9.91 -4.29 -40.46
C PRO A 564 -9.00 -3.68 -39.39
N THR A 565 -9.03 -2.38 -39.27
CA THR A 565 -8.26 -1.60 -38.31
C THR A 565 -8.93 -0.24 -38.10
N HIS A 566 -8.38 0.56 -37.22
CA HIS A 566 -8.78 1.92 -36.98
C HIS A 566 -7.99 2.89 -37.87
N TYR A 567 -8.67 3.89 -38.41
CA TYR A 567 -8.11 5.01 -39.19
C TYR A 567 -8.56 6.33 -38.61
N THR A 568 -7.79 7.40 -38.86
CA THR A 568 -8.19 8.77 -38.62
C THR A 568 -8.18 9.58 -39.92
N VAL A 569 -9.17 10.45 -40.07
CA VAL A 569 -9.21 11.41 -41.18
C VAL A 569 -9.30 12.81 -40.59
N ASN A 570 -8.33 13.65 -40.92
CA ASN A 570 -8.40 15.07 -40.59
C ASN A 570 -9.17 15.83 -41.68
N ILE A 571 -10.26 16.45 -41.28
CA ILE A 571 -11.06 17.31 -42.16
C ILE A 571 -10.36 18.66 -42.31
N THR A 572 -9.80 18.94 -43.47
CA THR A 572 -9.05 20.17 -43.76
C THR A 572 -9.90 21.31 -44.30
N LYS A 573 -11.12 21.03 -44.77
CA LYS A 573 -12.07 22.02 -45.34
C LYS A 573 -13.46 21.81 -44.75
N THR A 574 -14.09 22.87 -44.30
CA THR A 574 -15.51 22.85 -43.92
C THR A 574 -16.37 22.55 -45.14
N GLY A 575 -17.30 21.60 -45.03
CA GLY A 575 -18.17 21.21 -46.12
C GLY A 575 -19.03 19.99 -45.85
N ASN A 576 -19.79 19.55 -46.86
CA ASN A 576 -20.60 18.35 -46.77
C ASN A 576 -19.80 17.14 -47.25
N TYR A 577 -19.74 16.12 -46.41
CA TYR A 577 -19.04 14.86 -46.63
C TYR A 577 -20.03 13.71 -46.68
N LYS A 578 -19.98 12.92 -47.75
CA LYS A 578 -20.72 11.65 -47.84
C LYS A 578 -19.94 10.59 -47.08
N LEU A 579 -20.57 9.97 -46.10
CA LEU A 579 -20.02 8.89 -45.28
C LEU A 579 -20.72 7.59 -45.66
N GLU A 580 -19.93 6.56 -45.98
CA GLU A 580 -20.42 5.24 -46.38
C GLU A 580 -19.73 4.16 -45.52
N ALA A 581 -20.51 3.21 -45.00
CA ALA A 581 -20.00 2.13 -44.19
C ALA A 581 -20.61 0.79 -44.57
N TRP A 582 -19.77 -0.21 -44.70
CA TRP A 582 -20.14 -1.61 -44.94
C TRP A 582 -19.72 -2.48 -43.77
N GLY A 583 -20.65 -3.22 -43.17
CA GLY A 583 -20.36 -4.19 -42.12
C GLY A 583 -19.61 -5.42 -42.69
N ALA A 584 -18.87 -6.07 -41.87
CA ALA A 584 -18.18 -7.30 -42.24
C ALA A 584 -19.10 -8.54 -42.18
N GLN A 585 -18.76 -9.57 -42.95
CA GLN A 585 -19.47 -10.84 -42.98
C GLN A 585 -19.10 -11.69 -41.76
N GLY A 586 -20.07 -12.48 -41.21
CA GLY A 586 -19.79 -13.53 -40.24
C GLY A 586 -18.99 -14.70 -40.82
N GLY A 587 -18.26 -15.44 -39.96
CA GLY A 587 -17.54 -16.64 -40.37
C GLY A 587 -18.46 -17.76 -40.87
N TYR A 588 -17.96 -18.57 -41.79
CA TYR A 588 -18.70 -19.77 -42.23
C TYR A 588 -18.38 -20.99 -41.33
N ALA A 589 -19.28 -21.98 -41.37
CA ALA A 589 -19.08 -23.27 -40.73
C ALA A 589 -18.76 -24.35 -41.80
N LEU A 590 -17.73 -25.14 -41.61
CA LEU A 590 -17.25 -26.22 -42.45
C LEU A 590 -16.70 -25.72 -43.79
N ASN A 591 -17.49 -25.06 -44.61
CA ASN A 591 -17.12 -24.48 -45.89
C ASN A 591 -18.04 -23.32 -46.30
N GLU A 592 -17.78 -22.65 -47.40
CA GLU A 592 -18.50 -21.48 -47.88
C GLU A 592 -19.99 -21.71 -48.16
N THR A 593 -20.45 -22.94 -48.32
CA THR A 593 -21.87 -23.27 -48.50
C THR A 593 -22.65 -22.93 -47.22
N TYR A 594 -22.03 -23.04 -46.05
CA TYR A 594 -22.62 -22.72 -44.75
C TYR A 594 -22.12 -21.37 -44.25
N ARG A 595 -22.33 -20.34 -45.08
CA ARG A 595 -21.83 -18.98 -44.83
C ARG A 595 -22.47 -18.30 -43.64
N GLY A 596 -21.71 -17.38 -42.99
CA GLY A 596 -22.24 -16.43 -42.04
C GLY A 596 -23.10 -15.33 -42.74
N GLY A 597 -23.81 -14.56 -41.96
CA GLY A 597 -24.59 -13.43 -42.47
C GLY A 597 -23.70 -12.38 -43.14
N TYR A 598 -24.18 -11.75 -44.20
CA TYR A 598 -23.51 -10.61 -44.82
C TYR A 598 -23.60 -9.37 -43.95
N GLY A 599 -22.61 -8.47 -44.06
CA GLY A 599 -22.65 -7.14 -43.46
C GLY A 599 -23.67 -6.22 -44.17
N SER A 600 -24.20 -5.27 -43.43
CA SER A 600 -25.12 -4.24 -43.96
C SER A 600 -24.35 -3.07 -44.55
N TYR A 601 -25.05 -2.25 -45.34
CA TYR A 601 -24.57 -0.97 -45.89
C TYR A 601 -25.33 0.19 -45.26
N SER A 602 -24.61 1.26 -44.91
CA SER A 602 -25.19 2.51 -44.43
C SER A 602 -24.54 3.70 -45.13
N VAL A 603 -25.35 4.73 -45.43
CA VAL A 603 -24.87 5.95 -46.06
C VAL A 603 -25.55 7.18 -45.48
N GLY A 604 -24.80 8.28 -45.38
CA GLY A 604 -25.30 9.57 -44.93
C GLY A 604 -24.41 10.72 -45.40
N VAL A 605 -24.93 11.95 -45.31
CA VAL A 605 -24.17 13.18 -45.56
C VAL A 605 -24.11 13.98 -44.26
N ALA A 606 -22.92 14.36 -43.85
CA ALA A 606 -22.66 15.18 -42.67
C ALA A 606 -21.94 16.48 -43.07
N ASN A 607 -22.33 17.59 -42.46
CA ASN A 607 -21.54 18.83 -42.56
C ASN A 607 -20.44 18.77 -41.51
N LEU A 608 -19.18 18.80 -41.95
CA LEU A 608 -17.99 18.72 -41.10
C LEU A 608 -17.18 20.01 -41.23
N THR A 609 -16.65 20.49 -40.11
CA THR A 609 -15.81 21.70 -40.08
C THR A 609 -14.33 21.34 -40.20
N ALA A 610 -13.54 22.25 -40.79
CA ALA A 610 -12.08 22.11 -40.80
C ALA A 610 -11.54 21.94 -39.36
N GLY A 611 -10.62 21.01 -39.16
CA GLY A 611 -10.09 20.62 -37.85
C GLY A 611 -10.84 19.46 -37.18
N THR A 612 -12.00 19.01 -37.74
CA THR A 612 -12.67 17.79 -37.25
C THR A 612 -11.80 16.57 -37.56
N ILE A 613 -11.63 15.71 -36.57
CA ILE A 613 -10.99 14.41 -36.73
C ILE A 613 -12.08 13.33 -36.73
N LEU A 614 -12.17 12.59 -37.84
CA LEU A 614 -13.02 11.39 -37.92
C LEU A 614 -12.27 10.16 -37.55
N HIS A 615 -12.86 9.33 -36.73
CA HIS A 615 -12.37 7.99 -36.36
C HIS A 615 -13.17 6.94 -37.11
N ILE A 616 -12.50 6.15 -37.93
CA ILE A 616 -13.10 5.13 -38.79
C ILE A 616 -12.64 3.77 -38.33
N TYR A 617 -13.58 2.91 -37.97
CA TYR A 617 -13.35 1.54 -37.58
C TYR A 617 -13.85 0.61 -38.67
N VAL A 618 -12.95 -0.12 -39.29
CA VAL A 618 -13.31 -1.11 -40.30
C VAL A 618 -13.41 -2.47 -39.65
N GLY A 619 -14.61 -3.07 -39.67
CA GLY A 619 -14.88 -4.37 -39.08
C GLY A 619 -14.17 -5.50 -39.84
N GLY A 620 -13.66 -6.49 -39.08
CA GLY A 620 -13.08 -7.71 -39.65
C GLY A 620 -14.13 -8.81 -39.81
N GLN A 621 -13.93 -9.69 -40.79
CA GLN A 621 -14.75 -10.89 -40.94
C GLN A 621 -14.61 -11.81 -39.71
N GLY A 622 -15.70 -12.45 -39.28
CA GLY A 622 -15.66 -13.48 -38.26
C GLY A 622 -14.82 -14.68 -38.70
N GLN A 623 -14.15 -15.31 -37.73
CA GLN A 623 -13.31 -16.50 -37.99
C GLN A 623 -14.16 -17.68 -38.47
N ASN A 624 -13.70 -18.34 -39.53
CA ASN A 624 -14.34 -19.53 -40.07
C ASN A 624 -14.06 -20.77 -39.18
N ALA A 625 -15.06 -21.64 -39.01
CA ALA A 625 -14.90 -22.91 -38.29
C ALA A 625 -14.88 -24.09 -39.29
N HIS A 626 -13.86 -24.95 -39.19
CA HIS A 626 -13.62 -26.05 -40.15
C HIS A 626 -13.91 -27.44 -39.57
N TYR A 627 -14.06 -27.56 -38.24
CA TYR A 627 -14.31 -28.87 -37.57
C TYR A 627 -15.10 -28.69 -36.29
N ASN A 628 -15.65 -29.79 -35.78
CA ASN A 628 -16.44 -29.79 -34.55
C ASN A 628 -15.58 -29.37 -33.35
N ASN A 629 -16.22 -28.69 -32.38
CA ASN A 629 -15.59 -28.18 -31.17
C ASN A 629 -14.50 -27.11 -31.39
N GLN A 630 -14.40 -26.55 -32.58
CA GLN A 630 -13.53 -25.42 -32.84
C GLN A 630 -14.14 -24.14 -32.23
N THR A 631 -13.37 -23.44 -31.39
CA THR A 631 -13.71 -22.07 -30.98
C THR A 631 -13.31 -21.11 -32.08
N SER A 632 -14.23 -20.28 -32.56
CA SER A 632 -13.96 -19.25 -33.55
C SER A 632 -14.17 -17.87 -32.94
N ASN A 633 -13.25 -16.94 -33.23
CA ASN A 633 -13.31 -15.58 -32.73
C ASN A 633 -14.27 -14.74 -33.58
N GLY A 634 -14.89 -13.73 -32.95
CA GLY A 634 -15.62 -12.68 -33.64
C GLY A 634 -14.70 -11.87 -34.56
N GLY A 635 -15.27 -11.17 -35.53
CA GLY A 635 -14.54 -10.21 -36.35
C GLY A 635 -14.09 -9.00 -35.53
N TYR A 636 -13.08 -8.30 -36.06
CA TYR A 636 -12.62 -7.03 -35.48
C TYR A 636 -13.76 -6.02 -35.40
N ASN A 637 -13.87 -5.31 -34.27
CA ASN A 637 -14.86 -4.29 -33.89
C ASN A 637 -16.28 -4.86 -33.65
#